data_3dc5c72417d5857e2da314d93b539a0d
#
_entry.id   3dc5c72417d5857e2da314d93b539a0d
#
_cell.length_a   1.000
_cell.length_b   1.000
_cell.length_c   1.000
_cell.angle_alpha   90.00
_cell.angle_beta   90.00
_cell.angle_gamma   90.00
#
_symmetry.space_group_name_H-M   'P 1'
#
loop_
_entity.id
_entity.type
_entity.pdbx_description
1 polymer ?
#
loop_
_entity_poly.entity_id
_entity_poly.type
_entity_poly.pdbx_seq_one_letter_code
_entity_poly.pdbx_strand_id
1 'polypeptide(L)'
;MIKINIYYWNNGVGLKNDIILLNHVLKEFDVVMYDISKEVVCRKSDVGFFIQNIYVSYMNNNKINILIPNEEWLSGDELLYLTNFDYVFVKSKHAKSILDPYNKNIIVTGFFSLDRYFFTKSIKEIMFLKGKSIQKNHELIWNYKQKINILDANYKYLTENDLMYEFNNHNIHICCSLYEAWGHYLWEAMSCGKLVICSEIPVFKEYLDPELVKFIPIKAIYNKVLNYEFLSPSMYKLRNGYFIDKSKFEEMLNNKEELFEFQKNNSENIRNHFLEVNTKNKQKLLNIFKLII
;
A
#
# COMPACT_ATOMS: atom_id res chain seq x y z
N MET A 1 28.79 -0.66 13.49
CA MET A 1 27.33 -0.73 13.20
C MET A 1 27.13 -0.28 11.77
N ILE A 2 26.34 -1.02 10.97
CA ILE A 2 26.02 -0.69 9.59
C ILE A 2 25.21 0.58 9.55
N LYS A 3 25.63 1.54 8.72
CA LYS A 3 24.98 2.85 8.57
C LYS A 3 23.99 2.80 7.41
N ILE A 4 22.76 3.19 7.68
CA ILE A 4 21.66 3.20 6.73
C ILE A 4 21.11 4.61 6.57
N ASN A 5 20.95 5.06 5.34
CA ASN A 5 20.22 6.26 4.98
C ASN A 5 18.87 5.87 4.36
N ILE A 6 17.78 6.50 4.77
CA ILE A 6 16.45 6.35 4.13
C ILE A 6 16.08 7.69 3.51
N TYR A 7 15.92 7.70 2.18
CA TYR A 7 15.54 8.87 1.40
C TYR A 7 14.07 8.81 1.00
N TYR A 8 13.32 9.84 1.31
CA TYR A 8 11.89 9.87 1.03
C TYR A 8 11.37 11.28 0.78
N TRP A 9 10.29 11.38 0.04
CA TRP A 9 9.50 12.60 -0.09
C TRP A 9 8.29 12.53 0.85
N ASN A 10 8.19 13.44 1.79
CA ASN A 10 7.08 13.46 2.73
C ASN A 10 5.79 13.93 2.03
N ASN A 11 4.94 12.98 1.67
CA ASN A 11 3.62 13.26 1.09
C ASN A 11 2.50 13.38 2.14
N GLY A 12 2.85 13.26 3.41
CA GLY A 12 1.94 13.41 4.56
C GLY A 12 1.04 12.21 4.87
N VAL A 13 1.06 11.12 4.07
CA VAL A 13 0.13 9.99 4.24
C VAL A 13 0.82 8.62 4.06
N GLY A 14 0.69 7.98 2.90
CA GLY A 14 1.12 6.61 2.67
C GLY A 14 2.61 6.38 2.83
N LEU A 15 3.44 7.24 2.21
CA LEU A 15 4.90 7.12 2.31
C LEU A 15 5.41 7.35 3.73
N LYS A 16 4.73 8.17 4.54
CA LYS A 16 5.07 8.33 5.95
C LYS A 16 4.95 6.99 6.69
N ASN A 17 3.90 6.23 6.43
CA ASN A 17 3.73 4.90 7.03
C ASN A 17 4.81 3.93 6.57
N ASP A 18 5.13 3.90 5.27
CA ASP A 18 6.22 3.06 4.73
C ASP A 18 7.54 3.29 5.47
N ILE A 19 7.88 4.56 5.73
CA ILE A 19 9.13 4.95 6.40
C ILE A 19 9.13 4.55 7.87
N ILE A 20 8.05 4.82 8.59
CA ILE A 20 7.92 4.44 10.02
C ILE A 20 8.07 2.92 10.17
N LEU A 21 7.41 2.16 9.30
CA LEU A 21 7.47 0.71 9.31
C LEU A 21 8.86 0.19 8.98
N LEU A 22 9.50 0.73 7.95
CA LEU A 22 10.85 0.34 7.56
C LEU A 22 11.87 0.67 8.67
N ASN A 23 11.81 1.87 9.24
CA ASN A 23 12.66 2.26 10.36
C ASN A 23 12.49 1.33 11.57
N HIS A 24 11.26 0.91 11.87
CA HIS A 24 11.00 -0.04 12.95
C HIS A 24 11.66 -1.42 12.69
N VAL A 25 11.66 -1.89 11.44
CA VAL A 25 12.31 -3.16 11.07
C VAL A 25 13.83 -3.06 11.14
N LEU A 26 14.37 -1.92 10.77
CA LEU A 26 15.81 -1.68 10.70
C LEU A 26 16.41 -1.12 12.02
N LYS A 27 15.68 -1.15 13.13
CA LYS A 27 16.06 -0.55 14.42
C LYS A 27 17.37 -1.06 15.05
N GLU A 28 17.85 -2.23 14.61
CA GLU A 28 19.14 -2.78 15.06
C GLU A 28 20.36 -2.15 14.34
N PHE A 29 20.13 -1.31 13.34
CA PHE A 29 21.14 -0.60 12.54
C PHE A 29 21.20 0.88 12.91
N ASP A 30 22.25 1.57 12.46
CA ASP A 30 22.37 3.03 12.59
C ASP A 30 21.61 3.74 11.45
N VAL A 31 20.33 4.02 11.66
CA VAL A 31 19.41 4.55 10.63
C VAL A 31 19.26 6.07 10.75
N VAL A 32 19.43 6.78 9.63
CA VAL A 32 19.06 8.20 9.50
C VAL A 32 18.07 8.37 8.35
N MET A 33 17.01 9.13 8.61
CA MET A 33 15.94 9.40 7.63
C MET A 33 16.09 10.82 7.08
N TYR A 34 16.05 10.96 5.75
CA TYR A 34 16.17 12.22 5.03
C TYR A 34 14.90 12.54 4.26
N ASP A 35 14.18 13.57 4.72
CA ASP A 35 13.06 14.15 3.99
C ASP A 35 13.61 15.08 2.90
N ILE A 36 13.69 14.58 1.69
CA ILE A 36 14.26 15.27 0.53
C ILE A 36 13.26 16.23 -0.16
N SER A 37 12.09 16.46 0.42
CA SER A 37 11.27 17.63 0.08
C SER A 37 11.93 18.95 0.53
N LYS A 38 12.99 18.83 1.33
CA LYS A 38 13.82 19.93 1.86
C LYS A 38 15.26 19.75 1.38
N GLU A 39 16.00 20.83 1.36
CA GLU A 39 17.45 20.73 1.15
C GLU A 39 18.10 20.03 2.35
N VAL A 40 18.80 18.92 2.08
CA VAL A 40 19.43 18.11 3.11
C VAL A 40 20.87 17.75 2.76
N VAL A 41 21.75 17.80 3.77
CA VAL A 41 23.12 17.29 3.66
C VAL A 41 23.12 15.87 4.24
N CYS A 42 23.44 14.90 3.40
CA CYS A 42 23.40 13.49 3.76
C CYS A 42 24.79 12.97 4.15
N ARG A 43 24.87 12.16 5.18
CA ARG A 43 26.09 11.44 5.56
C ARG A 43 26.41 10.32 4.56
N LYS A 44 27.68 9.89 4.54
CA LYS A 44 28.05 8.63 3.90
C LYS A 44 27.50 7.45 4.68
N SER A 45 26.99 6.44 3.95
CA SER A 45 26.42 5.23 4.54
C SER A 45 26.82 3.95 3.81
N ASP A 46 26.58 2.82 4.43
CA ASP A 46 26.77 1.51 3.81
C ASP A 46 25.61 1.20 2.86
N VAL A 47 24.38 1.58 3.25
CA VAL A 47 23.17 1.33 2.46
C VAL A 47 22.29 2.57 2.39
N GLY A 48 21.76 2.87 1.20
CA GLY A 48 20.72 3.87 0.95
C GLY A 48 19.42 3.21 0.52
N PHE A 49 18.35 3.38 1.30
CA PHE A 49 16.98 3.05 0.87
C PHE A 49 16.31 4.26 0.26
N PHE A 50 15.79 4.09 -0.95
CA PHE A 50 15.02 5.10 -1.67
C PHE A 50 13.55 4.66 -1.69
N ILE A 51 12.70 5.45 -1.06
CA ILE A 51 11.29 5.09 -0.91
C ILE A 51 10.48 5.80 -2.00
N GLN A 52 9.89 5.01 -2.89
CA GLN A 52 9.06 5.48 -4.00
C GLN A 52 9.84 6.19 -5.12
N ASN A 53 10.55 7.26 -4.80
CA ASN A 53 11.13 8.18 -5.76
C ASN A 53 12.63 7.91 -6.00
N ILE A 54 13.09 8.21 -7.20
CA ILE A 54 14.47 8.02 -7.63
C ILE A 54 15.22 9.34 -7.52
N TYR A 55 16.20 9.39 -6.62
CA TYR A 55 17.01 10.58 -6.35
C TYR A 55 18.48 10.30 -6.62
N VAL A 56 18.84 10.33 -7.90
CA VAL A 56 20.19 9.97 -8.40
C VAL A 56 21.31 10.74 -7.70
N SER A 57 21.09 12.02 -7.36
CA SER A 57 22.06 12.86 -6.67
C SER A 57 22.52 12.34 -5.30
N TYR A 58 21.69 11.54 -4.62
CA TYR A 58 22.02 10.98 -3.30
C TYR A 58 22.64 9.59 -3.37
N MET A 59 22.63 8.92 -4.53
CA MET A 59 23.13 7.54 -4.66
C MET A 59 24.63 7.42 -4.33
N ASN A 60 25.42 8.43 -4.69
CA ASN A 60 26.87 8.47 -4.41
C ASN A 60 27.20 8.58 -2.90
N ASN A 61 26.21 8.77 -2.04
CA ASN A 61 26.42 8.79 -0.58
C ASN A 61 26.42 7.39 0.03
N ASN A 62 26.05 6.35 -0.71
CA ASN A 62 25.89 5.01 -0.20
C ASN A 62 26.74 4.02 -1.00
N LYS A 63 27.16 2.91 -0.34
CA LYS A 63 27.87 1.81 -1.04
C LYS A 63 26.89 0.92 -1.81
N ILE A 64 25.70 0.71 -1.25
CA ILE A 64 24.60 -0.09 -1.83
C ILE A 64 23.35 0.78 -1.89
N ASN A 65 22.68 0.82 -3.04
CA ASN A 65 21.46 1.56 -3.26
C ASN A 65 20.29 0.61 -3.48
N ILE A 66 19.24 0.71 -2.67
CA ILE A 66 18.05 -0.13 -2.72
C ILE A 66 16.83 0.76 -2.96
N LEU A 67 16.06 0.48 -4.01
CA LEU A 67 14.78 1.12 -4.25
C LEU A 67 13.63 0.26 -3.68
N ILE A 68 12.68 0.90 -2.99
CA ILE A 68 11.38 0.32 -2.63
C ILE A 68 10.29 1.15 -3.33
N PRO A 69 9.90 0.78 -4.55
CA PRO A 69 8.92 1.54 -5.31
C PRO A 69 7.48 1.18 -4.92
N ASN A 70 6.56 2.11 -5.20
CA ASN A 70 5.20 1.77 -5.54
C ASN A 70 5.13 1.86 -7.07
N GLU A 71 5.13 0.71 -7.72
CA GLU A 71 5.34 0.60 -9.18
C GLU A 71 4.32 1.41 -9.98
N GLU A 72 3.11 1.56 -9.44
CA GLU A 72 2.04 2.32 -10.08
C GLU A 72 2.32 3.83 -10.14
N TRP A 73 3.32 4.31 -9.43
CA TRP A 73 3.71 5.72 -9.44
C TRP A 73 4.99 5.99 -10.24
N LEU A 74 5.70 4.98 -10.68
CA LEU A 74 6.87 5.16 -11.53
C LEU A 74 6.45 5.68 -12.91
N SER A 75 7.16 6.70 -13.40
CA SER A 75 7.03 7.21 -14.75
C SER A 75 7.91 6.42 -15.74
N GLY A 76 7.62 6.54 -17.02
CA GLY A 76 8.45 5.91 -18.07
C GLY A 76 9.92 6.32 -17.99
N ASP A 77 10.21 7.58 -17.68
CA ASP A 77 11.58 8.07 -17.53
C ASP A 77 12.26 7.51 -16.28
N GLU A 78 11.54 7.36 -15.18
CA GLU A 78 12.09 6.79 -13.94
C GLU A 78 12.52 5.33 -14.11
N LEU A 79 11.89 4.57 -15.03
CA LEU A 79 12.27 3.20 -15.31
C LEU A 79 13.69 3.08 -15.87
N LEU A 80 14.17 4.07 -16.63
CA LEU A 80 15.53 4.09 -17.17
C LEU A 80 16.59 4.16 -16.06
N TYR A 81 16.23 4.74 -14.92
CA TYR A 81 17.14 4.84 -13.76
C TYR A 81 17.10 3.61 -12.85
N LEU A 82 16.23 2.64 -13.07
CA LEU A 82 16.19 1.42 -12.25
C LEU A 82 17.50 0.64 -12.30
N THR A 83 18.22 0.69 -13.43
CA THR A 83 19.54 0.05 -13.59
C THR A 83 20.62 0.61 -12.66
N ASN A 84 20.40 1.80 -12.08
CA ASN A 84 21.36 2.43 -11.17
C ASN A 84 21.26 1.89 -9.73
N PHE A 85 20.21 1.09 -9.44
CA PHE A 85 20.05 0.48 -8.14
C PHE A 85 20.69 -0.91 -8.11
N ASP A 86 21.40 -1.21 -7.03
CA ASP A 86 21.96 -2.53 -6.79
C ASP A 86 20.84 -3.56 -6.58
N TYR A 87 19.75 -3.14 -5.93
CA TYR A 87 18.56 -3.95 -5.72
C TYR A 87 17.28 -3.13 -5.80
N VAL A 88 16.20 -3.77 -6.27
CA VAL A 88 14.84 -3.22 -6.24
C VAL A 88 13.96 -4.17 -5.42
N PHE A 89 13.50 -3.72 -4.27
CA PHE A 89 12.61 -4.48 -3.39
C PHE A 89 11.16 -4.16 -3.73
N VAL A 90 10.46 -5.12 -4.29
CA VAL A 90 9.06 -4.94 -4.70
C VAL A 90 8.10 -5.63 -3.74
N LYS A 91 6.91 -5.08 -3.65
CA LYS A 91 5.89 -5.50 -2.70
C LYS A 91 5.12 -6.74 -3.16
N SER A 92 5.14 -7.07 -4.48
CA SER A 92 4.38 -8.19 -5.05
C SER A 92 5.11 -8.84 -6.23
N LYS A 93 4.70 -10.07 -6.59
CA LYS A 93 5.14 -10.73 -7.83
C LYS A 93 4.64 -9.97 -9.06
N HIS A 94 3.46 -9.35 -8.95
CA HIS A 94 2.93 -8.51 -10.00
C HIS A 94 3.85 -7.32 -10.29
N ALA A 95 4.28 -6.59 -9.25
CA ALA A 95 5.27 -5.52 -9.37
C ALA A 95 6.58 -6.02 -9.98
N LYS A 96 7.07 -7.21 -9.55
CA LYS A 96 8.25 -7.84 -10.15
C LYS A 96 8.06 -8.05 -11.65
N SER A 97 6.95 -8.61 -12.09
CA SER A 97 6.70 -8.88 -13.52
C SER A 97 6.69 -7.61 -14.39
N ILE A 98 6.29 -6.47 -13.81
CA ILE A 98 6.29 -5.17 -14.49
C ILE A 98 7.72 -4.62 -14.61
N LEU A 99 8.54 -4.77 -13.58
CA LEU A 99 9.84 -4.11 -13.47
C LEU A 99 11.03 -5.00 -13.93
N ASP A 100 10.85 -6.32 -14.04
CA ASP A 100 11.90 -7.28 -14.48
C ASP A 100 12.64 -6.86 -15.77
N PRO A 101 12.01 -6.21 -16.77
CA PRO A 101 12.72 -5.74 -17.95
C PRO A 101 13.75 -4.64 -17.69
N TYR A 102 13.66 -3.94 -16.54
CA TYR A 102 14.43 -2.72 -16.24
C TYR A 102 15.54 -2.92 -15.21
N ASN A 103 15.51 -3.98 -14.42
CA ASN A 103 16.57 -4.30 -13.46
C ASN A 103 16.64 -5.81 -13.22
N LYS A 104 17.87 -6.38 -13.15
CA LYS A 104 18.09 -7.82 -12.96
C LYS A 104 17.96 -8.28 -11.50
N ASN A 105 18.08 -7.35 -10.55
CA ASN A 105 18.11 -7.64 -9.11
C ASN A 105 16.80 -7.25 -8.43
N ILE A 106 15.66 -7.62 -9.02
CA ILE A 106 14.34 -7.36 -8.44
C ILE A 106 13.95 -8.49 -7.51
N ILE A 107 13.75 -8.16 -6.25
CA ILE A 107 13.45 -9.10 -5.18
C ILE A 107 12.06 -8.81 -4.61
N VAL A 108 11.19 -9.81 -4.61
CA VAL A 108 9.87 -9.70 -3.97
C VAL A 108 10.05 -9.85 -2.46
N THR A 109 9.91 -8.77 -1.74
CA THR A 109 9.96 -8.77 -0.26
C THR A 109 8.59 -8.91 0.38
N GLY A 110 7.53 -8.59 -0.35
CA GLY A 110 6.26 -8.24 0.26
C GLY A 110 6.36 -6.89 0.96
N PHE A 111 5.32 -6.54 1.69
CA PHE A 111 5.35 -5.39 2.60
C PHE A 111 4.50 -5.69 3.85
N PHE A 112 4.39 -4.73 4.75
CA PHE A 112 3.64 -4.88 6.00
C PHE A 112 2.98 -3.55 6.35
N SER A 113 2.01 -3.59 7.27
CA SER A 113 1.18 -2.44 7.63
C SER A 113 1.10 -2.27 9.15
N LEU A 114 0.60 -1.12 9.59
CA LEU A 114 0.37 -0.86 11.00
C LEU A 114 -0.72 -1.79 11.55
N ASP A 115 -0.49 -2.32 12.73
CA ASP A 115 -1.54 -2.99 13.50
C ASP A 115 -2.33 -1.91 14.25
N ARG A 116 -3.59 -1.72 13.86
CA ARG A 116 -4.50 -0.70 14.43
C ARG A 116 -5.49 -1.29 15.42
N TYR A 117 -5.33 -2.55 15.78
CA TYR A 117 -6.27 -3.20 16.67
C TYR A 117 -6.28 -2.59 18.07
N PHE A 118 -7.46 -2.27 18.56
CA PHE A 118 -7.74 -2.17 19.98
C PHE A 118 -9.18 -2.66 20.25
N PHE A 119 -9.42 -3.09 21.46
CA PHE A 119 -10.74 -3.61 21.81
C PHE A 119 -11.76 -2.47 21.90
N THR A 120 -12.81 -2.54 21.06
CA THR A 120 -13.96 -1.65 21.12
C THR A 120 -15.22 -2.37 20.64
N LYS A 121 -16.36 -1.88 21.06
CA LYS A 121 -17.65 -2.37 20.53
C LYS A 121 -17.83 -1.82 19.11
N SER A 122 -17.86 -2.68 18.12
CA SER A 122 -18.10 -2.27 16.75
C SER A 122 -19.58 -2.04 16.45
N ILE A 123 -19.83 -1.15 15.50
CA ILE A 123 -21.16 -0.84 14.96
C ILE A 123 -21.36 -1.55 13.62
N LYS A 124 -22.60 -1.97 13.35
CA LYS A 124 -22.96 -2.60 12.07
C LYS A 124 -23.01 -1.58 10.94
N GLU A 125 -21.87 -1.08 10.54
CA GLU A 125 -21.73 -0.11 9.45
C GLU A 125 -20.62 -0.49 8.49
N ILE A 126 -20.75 0.01 7.25
CA ILE A 126 -19.78 -0.12 6.17
C ILE A 126 -19.06 1.21 6.03
N MET A 127 -17.73 1.20 6.03
CA MET A 127 -16.90 2.38 5.90
C MET A 127 -16.08 2.37 4.61
N PHE A 128 -15.88 3.56 4.06
CA PHE A 128 -14.90 3.83 3.02
C PHE A 128 -14.04 5.03 3.44
N LEU A 129 -12.73 4.82 3.52
CA LEU A 129 -11.77 5.91 3.76
C LEU A 129 -11.36 6.54 2.43
N LYS A 130 -11.88 7.73 2.16
CA LYS A 130 -11.51 8.53 1.00
C LYS A 130 -10.17 9.22 1.25
N GLY A 131 -9.14 8.78 0.55
CA GLY A 131 -7.83 9.43 0.51
C GLY A 131 -7.75 10.48 -0.59
N LYS A 132 -6.55 11.08 -0.75
CA LYS A 132 -6.27 12.10 -1.78
C LYS A 132 -6.21 11.52 -3.20
N SER A 133 -5.87 10.23 -3.33
CA SER A 133 -5.62 9.62 -4.62
C SER A 133 -6.91 9.19 -5.31
N ILE A 134 -7.05 9.59 -6.57
CA ILE A 134 -8.15 9.19 -7.46
C ILE A 134 -8.20 7.66 -7.67
N GLN A 135 -7.05 6.97 -7.55
CA GLN A 135 -7.00 5.51 -7.65
C GLN A 135 -7.87 4.78 -6.62
N LYS A 136 -8.26 5.44 -5.53
CA LYS A 136 -9.19 4.89 -4.52
C LYS A 136 -10.62 4.73 -5.04
N ASN A 137 -10.90 5.18 -6.28
CA ASN A 137 -12.20 5.02 -6.94
C ASN A 137 -13.38 5.64 -6.17
N HIS A 138 -13.14 6.79 -5.53
CA HIS A 138 -14.12 7.45 -4.68
C HIS A 138 -15.37 7.90 -5.45
N GLU A 139 -15.28 8.19 -6.74
CA GLU A 139 -16.42 8.56 -7.57
C GLU A 139 -17.46 7.43 -7.64
N LEU A 140 -17.00 6.18 -7.77
CA LEU A 140 -17.89 5.03 -7.71
C LEU A 140 -18.60 4.96 -6.35
N ILE A 141 -17.83 5.06 -5.26
CA ILE A 141 -18.37 4.90 -3.91
C ILE A 141 -19.37 6.00 -3.55
N TRP A 142 -19.17 7.22 -4.09
CA TRP A 142 -20.08 8.34 -3.87
C TRP A 142 -21.53 8.06 -4.28
N ASN A 143 -21.73 7.21 -5.29
CA ASN A 143 -23.07 6.79 -5.72
C ASN A 143 -23.81 5.95 -4.65
N TYR A 144 -23.08 5.40 -3.66
CA TYR A 144 -23.60 4.53 -2.61
C TYR A 144 -23.53 5.16 -1.21
N LYS A 145 -23.37 6.48 -1.11
CA LYS A 145 -23.23 7.23 0.16
C LYS A 145 -24.38 7.02 1.15
N GLN A 146 -25.54 6.56 0.69
CA GLN A 146 -26.70 6.21 1.55
C GLN A 146 -26.50 4.88 2.28
N LYS A 147 -25.59 4.02 1.80
CA LYS A 147 -25.32 2.68 2.34
C LYS A 147 -23.94 2.58 2.98
N ILE A 148 -23.06 3.55 2.74
CA ILE A 148 -21.65 3.52 3.11
C ILE A 148 -21.32 4.81 3.85
N ASN A 149 -20.70 4.69 5.02
CA ASN A 149 -20.13 5.82 5.73
C ASN A 149 -18.81 6.24 5.04
N ILE A 150 -18.81 7.39 4.39
CA ILE A 150 -17.64 7.92 3.69
C ILE A 150 -16.87 8.84 4.62
N LEU A 151 -15.73 8.39 5.10
CA LEU A 151 -14.80 9.17 5.89
C LEU A 151 -13.81 9.87 4.95
N ASP A 152 -14.01 11.17 4.72
CA ASP A 152 -13.18 11.96 3.83
C ASP A 152 -12.00 12.59 4.58
N ALA A 153 -10.83 11.97 4.48
CA ALA A 153 -9.60 12.44 5.11
C ALA A 153 -9.05 13.76 4.54
N ASN A 154 -9.62 14.27 3.43
CA ASN A 154 -9.23 15.57 2.87
C ASN A 154 -9.97 16.75 3.54
N TYR A 155 -11.18 16.50 4.04
CA TYR A 155 -12.01 17.53 4.68
C TYR A 155 -11.96 17.50 6.20
N LYS A 156 -11.69 16.33 6.78
CA LYS A 156 -11.57 16.17 8.22
C LYS A 156 -10.12 15.88 8.57
N TYR A 157 -9.50 16.73 9.37
CA TYR A 157 -8.21 16.40 9.93
C TYR A 157 -8.39 15.23 10.92
N LEU A 158 -7.90 14.06 10.54
CA LEU A 158 -7.96 12.86 11.37
C LEU A 158 -6.63 12.68 12.08
N THR A 159 -6.67 12.59 13.40
CA THR A 159 -5.53 12.13 14.18
C THR A 159 -5.34 10.62 14.03
N GLU A 160 -4.19 10.11 14.44
CA GLU A 160 -3.97 8.65 14.49
C GLU A 160 -4.98 7.95 15.42
N ASN A 161 -5.39 8.59 16.50
CA ASN A 161 -6.41 8.07 17.42
C ASN A 161 -7.79 8.03 16.76
N ASP A 162 -8.16 9.06 15.98
CA ASP A 162 -9.42 9.06 15.22
C ASP A 162 -9.42 7.92 14.20
N LEU A 163 -8.32 7.75 13.47
CA LEU A 163 -8.18 6.64 12.51
C LEU A 163 -8.30 5.29 13.21
N MET A 164 -7.59 5.08 14.32
CA MET A 164 -7.69 3.85 15.09
C MET A 164 -9.13 3.58 15.54
N TYR A 165 -9.83 4.60 16.03
CA TYR A 165 -11.23 4.48 16.43
C TYR A 165 -12.12 4.05 15.25
N GLU A 166 -12.04 4.74 14.12
CA GLU A 166 -12.85 4.44 12.93
C GLU A 166 -12.58 3.05 12.37
N PHE A 167 -11.31 2.61 12.33
CA PHE A 167 -10.96 1.26 11.87
C PHE A 167 -11.55 0.17 12.77
N ASN A 168 -11.59 0.36 14.09
CA ASN A 168 -12.12 -0.62 15.03
C ASN A 168 -13.63 -0.55 15.18
N ASN A 169 -14.24 0.60 14.92
CA ASN A 169 -15.67 0.81 15.15
C ASN A 169 -16.54 0.24 14.03
N HIS A 170 -16.11 0.28 12.77
CA HIS A 170 -16.85 -0.22 11.62
C HIS A 170 -16.56 -1.70 11.36
N ASN A 171 -17.59 -2.49 11.03
CA ASN A 171 -17.45 -3.93 10.79
C ASN A 171 -16.89 -4.26 9.41
N ILE A 172 -17.19 -3.44 8.41
CA ILE A 172 -16.88 -3.70 7.02
C ILE A 172 -16.17 -2.48 6.42
N HIS A 173 -15.07 -2.72 5.71
CA HIS A 173 -14.32 -1.68 5.01
C HIS A 173 -14.28 -1.93 3.52
N ILE A 174 -14.44 -0.87 2.71
CA ILE A 174 -14.40 -0.96 1.26
C ILE A 174 -13.06 -0.47 0.74
N CYS A 175 -12.40 -1.27 -0.09
CA CYS A 175 -11.13 -0.98 -0.74
C CYS A 175 -11.21 -1.21 -2.25
N CYS A 176 -12.07 -0.44 -2.94
CA CYS A 176 -12.32 -0.54 -4.38
C CYS A 176 -11.26 0.17 -5.23
N SER A 177 -9.99 0.05 -4.86
CA SER A 177 -8.91 0.71 -5.59
C SER A 177 -8.79 0.19 -7.02
N LEU A 178 -8.48 1.09 -7.95
CA LEU A 178 -8.22 0.74 -9.35
C LEU A 178 -6.90 -0.02 -9.51
N TYR A 179 -5.97 0.20 -8.62
CA TYR A 179 -4.69 -0.53 -8.47
C TYR A 179 -4.02 -0.10 -7.17
N GLU A 180 -3.08 -0.90 -6.68
CA GLU A 180 -2.28 -0.67 -5.47
C GLU A 180 -0.96 -1.43 -5.58
N ALA A 181 0.13 -0.88 -5.04
CA ALA A 181 1.34 -1.65 -4.78
C ALA A 181 1.20 -2.54 -3.53
N TRP A 182 0.48 -2.04 -2.50
CA TRP A 182 0.28 -2.77 -1.25
C TRP A 182 -1.14 -2.62 -0.66
N GLY A 183 -1.63 -1.38 -0.53
CA GLY A 183 -2.96 -1.10 0.02
C GLY A 183 -3.01 -1.09 1.55
N HIS A 184 -2.24 -0.24 2.23
CA HIS A 184 -2.21 -0.15 3.71
C HIS A 184 -3.58 -0.12 4.35
N TYR A 185 -4.52 0.66 3.81
CA TYR A 185 -5.88 0.78 4.33
C TYR A 185 -6.58 -0.58 4.47
N LEU A 186 -6.43 -1.45 3.48
CA LEU A 186 -7.00 -2.80 3.51
C LEU A 186 -6.42 -3.62 4.67
N TRP A 187 -5.09 -3.64 4.77
CA TRP A 187 -4.39 -4.40 5.80
C TRP A 187 -4.65 -3.86 7.21
N GLU A 188 -4.74 -2.55 7.35
CA GLU A 188 -5.08 -1.88 8.61
C GLU A 188 -6.51 -2.24 9.07
N ALA A 189 -7.47 -2.37 8.14
CA ALA A 189 -8.81 -2.86 8.46
C ALA A 189 -8.78 -4.33 8.90
N MET A 190 -8.05 -5.19 8.19
CA MET A 190 -7.89 -6.60 8.57
C MET A 190 -7.17 -6.77 9.90
N SER A 191 -6.24 -5.87 10.26
CA SER A 191 -5.60 -5.88 11.58
C SER A 191 -6.61 -5.75 12.71
N CYS A 192 -7.72 -5.05 12.48
CA CYS A 192 -8.82 -4.90 13.42
C CYS A 192 -9.86 -6.05 13.36
N GLY A 193 -9.59 -7.13 12.60
CA GLY A 193 -10.51 -8.24 12.40
C GLY A 193 -11.74 -7.86 11.58
N LYS A 194 -11.66 -6.82 10.74
CA LYS A 194 -12.79 -6.32 9.96
C LYS A 194 -12.83 -6.94 8.57
N LEU A 195 -14.04 -7.22 8.08
CA LEU A 195 -14.24 -7.68 6.71
C LEU A 195 -13.85 -6.60 5.73
N VAL A 196 -13.06 -6.96 4.71
CA VAL A 196 -12.75 -6.07 3.60
C VAL A 196 -13.47 -6.54 2.34
N ILE A 197 -14.18 -5.61 1.70
CA ILE A 197 -14.70 -5.75 0.34
C ILE A 197 -13.73 -5.01 -0.58
N CYS A 198 -13.04 -5.71 -1.48
CA CYS A 198 -11.98 -5.11 -2.28
C CYS A 198 -12.04 -5.51 -3.75
N SER A 199 -11.41 -4.69 -4.61
CA SER A 199 -11.21 -5.02 -6.01
C SER A 199 -10.34 -6.26 -6.15
N GLU A 200 -10.65 -7.16 -7.08
CA GLU A 200 -9.90 -8.38 -7.36
C GLU A 200 -8.60 -8.09 -8.16
N ILE A 201 -7.81 -7.12 -7.71
CA ILE A 201 -6.55 -6.73 -8.36
C ILE A 201 -5.40 -7.69 -8.04
N PRO A 202 -4.35 -7.79 -8.89
CA PRO A 202 -3.30 -8.78 -8.75
C PRO A 202 -2.63 -8.83 -7.38
N VAL A 203 -2.27 -7.68 -6.81
CA VAL A 203 -1.61 -7.63 -5.49
C VAL A 203 -2.51 -8.18 -4.38
N PHE A 204 -3.80 -7.90 -4.42
CA PHE A 204 -4.72 -8.41 -3.41
C PHE A 204 -4.93 -9.92 -3.55
N LYS A 205 -5.05 -10.43 -4.78
CA LYS A 205 -5.12 -11.88 -5.04
C LYS A 205 -3.86 -12.64 -4.62
N GLU A 206 -2.71 -11.99 -4.63
CA GLU A 206 -1.44 -12.64 -4.24
C GLU A 206 -1.36 -12.89 -2.73
N TYR A 207 -1.96 -12.03 -1.92
CA TYR A 207 -1.75 -12.04 -0.47
C TYR A 207 -2.99 -12.33 0.36
N LEU A 208 -4.19 -12.11 -0.19
CA LEU A 208 -5.42 -12.29 0.56
C LEU A 208 -5.99 -13.69 0.38
N ASP A 209 -6.48 -14.25 1.47
CA ASP A 209 -7.25 -15.48 1.46
C ASP A 209 -8.69 -15.16 1.00
N PRO A 210 -9.16 -15.75 -0.11
CA PRO A 210 -10.51 -15.51 -0.63
C PRO A 210 -11.63 -15.95 0.32
N GLU A 211 -11.32 -16.85 1.27
CA GLU A 211 -12.28 -17.27 2.31
C GLU A 211 -12.46 -16.21 3.42
N LEU A 212 -11.58 -15.19 3.49
CA LEU A 212 -11.58 -14.18 4.55
C LEU A 212 -11.91 -12.77 4.07
N VAL A 213 -12.02 -12.55 2.76
CA VAL A 213 -12.36 -11.27 2.14
C VAL A 213 -13.51 -11.43 1.14
N LYS A 214 -14.09 -10.31 0.70
CA LYS A 214 -15.05 -10.33 -0.41
C LYS A 214 -14.44 -9.59 -1.61
N PHE A 215 -14.04 -10.36 -2.62
CA PHE A 215 -13.55 -9.79 -3.88
C PHE A 215 -14.70 -9.31 -4.75
N ILE A 216 -14.54 -8.10 -5.28
CA ILE A 216 -15.38 -7.60 -6.37
C ILE A 216 -14.67 -7.91 -7.69
N PRO A 217 -15.28 -8.70 -8.56
CA PRO A 217 -14.69 -9.08 -9.83
C PRO A 217 -14.30 -7.86 -10.68
N ILE A 218 -13.23 -8.00 -11.46
CA ILE A 218 -12.80 -7.00 -12.42
C ILE A 218 -13.57 -7.21 -13.73
N LYS A 219 -14.25 -6.17 -14.20
CA LYS A 219 -14.99 -6.18 -15.46
C LYS A 219 -14.17 -5.70 -16.64
N ALA A 220 -13.27 -4.76 -16.40
CA ALA A 220 -12.43 -4.18 -17.45
C ALA A 220 -11.05 -3.79 -16.90
N ILE A 221 -10.04 -3.93 -17.75
CA ILE A 221 -8.66 -3.52 -17.49
C ILE A 221 -8.26 -2.51 -18.56
N TYR A 222 -7.73 -1.37 -18.12
CA TYR A 222 -7.24 -0.32 -19.00
C TYR A 222 -5.74 -0.10 -18.77
N ASN A 223 -4.95 -0.20 -19.83
CA ASN A 223 -3.49 -0.03 -19.77
C ASN A 223 -3.06 1.44 -19.62
N LYS A 224 -3.99 2.38 -19.81
CA LYS A 224 -3.77 3.79 -19.59
C LYS A 224 -4.81 4.26 -18.58
N VAL A 225 -4.45 4.42 -17.34
CA VAL A 225 -5.33 5.01 -16.38
C VAL A 225 -5.05 6.49 -16.31
N LEU A 226 -6.08 7.21 -16.67
CA LEU A 226 -6.44 8.54 -16.25
C LEU A 226 -5.73 9.70 -16.93
N ASN A 227 -6.46 10.30 -17.84
CA ASN A 227 -6.61 11.76 -18.11
C ASN A 227 -5.42 12.66 -17.73
N TYR A 228 -4.20 12.16 -17.87
CA TYR A 228 -3.05 13.03 -18.03
C TYR A 228 -2.80 13.28 -19.52
N GLU A 229 -3.88 13.45 -20.28
CA GLU A 229 -3.83 13.76 -21.71
C GLU A 229 -3.00 15.01 -22.03
N PHE A 230 -2.78 15.84 -21.02
CA PHE A 230 -1.97 17.06 -21.11
C PHE A 230 -0.53 16.91 -20.59
N LEU A 231 -0.13 15.74 -20.12
CA LEU A 231 1.23 15.52 -19.66
C LEU A 231 2.11 14.92 -20.76
N SER A 232 3.39 15.30 -20.75
CA SER A 232 4.35 14.72 -21.68
C SER A 232 4.41 13.19 -21.53
N PRO A 233 4.78 12.43 -22.59
CA PRO A 233 4.90 10.97 -22.51
C PRO A 233 5.77 10.47 -21.36
N SER A 234 6.79 11.24 -20.97
CA SER A 234 7.67 10.97 -19.83
C SER A 234 6.97 10.90 -18.48
N MET A 235 5.80 11.53 -18.37
CA MET A 235 5.00 11.54 -17.15
C MET A 235 3.95 10.43 -17.10
N TYR A 236 3.82 9.62 -18.15
CA TYR A 236 2.94 8.44 -18.12
C TYR A 236 3.46 7.42 -17.12
N LYS A 237 2.57 7.01 -16.20
CA LYS A 237 2.87 6.01 -15.19
C LYS A 237 2.53 4.63 -15.69
N LEU A 238 3.39 3.65 -15.39
CA LEU A 238 3.19 2.24 -15.75
C LEU A 238 2.14 1.60 -14.86
N ARG A 239 0.88 1.71 -15.22
CA ARG A 239 -0.17 1.10 -14.42
C ARG A 239 -1.38 0.70 -15.27
N ASN A 240 -2.00 -0.39 -14.85
CA ASN A 240 -3.31 -0.78 -15.33
C ASN A 240 -4.39 -0.24 -14.40
N GLY A 241 -5.49 0.22 -14.93
CA GLY A 241 -6.69 0.50 -14.15
C GLY A 241 -7.59 -0.73 -14.15
N TYR A 242 -7.91 -1.24 -12.97
CA TYR A 242 -8.76 -2.39 -12.79
C TYR A 242 -10.16 -1.93 -12.37
N PHE A 243 -11.09 -1.93 -13.31
CA PHE A 243 -12.45 -1.45 -13.07
C PHE A 243 -13.36 -2.61 -12.66
N ILE A 244 -13.94 -2.47 -11.47
CA ILE A 244 -14.79 -3.50 -10.86
C ILE A 244 -16.14 -3.66 -11.55
N ASP A 245 -16.75 -4.83 -11.38
CA ASP A 245 -18.14 -5.07 -11.74
C ASP A 245 -19.08 -4.37 -10.76
N LYS A 246 -19.69 -3.27 -11.22
CA LYS A 246 -20.61 -2.46 -10.42
C LYS A 246 -21.85 -3.24 -9.97
N SER A 247 -22.35 -4.15 -10.82
CA SER A 247 -23.55 -4.93 -10.50
C SER A 247 -23.27 -5.91 -9.35
N LYS A 248 -22.08 -6.53 -9.35
CA LYS A 248 -21.66 -7.40 -8.26
C LYS A 248 -21.38 -6.62 -6.96
N PHE A 249 -20.82 -5.45 -7.08
CA PHE A 249 -20.65 -4.57 -5.91
C PHE A 249 -22.00 -4.17 -5.30
N GLU A 250 -22.97 -3.81 -6.11
CA GLU A 250 -24.30 -3.45 -5.65
C GLU A 250 -25.06 -4.64 -5.03
N GLU A 251 -24.94 -5.83 -5.61
CA GLU A 251 -25.46 -7.08 -5.07
C GLU A 251 -24.92 -7.32 -3.64
N MET A 252 -23.61 -7.17 -3.44
CA MET A 252 -22.99 -7.30 -2.11
C MET A 252 -23.55 -6.29 -1.11
N LEU A 253 -23.67 -5.01 -1.52
CA LEU A 253 -24.20 -3.96 -0.63
C LEU A 253 -25.70 -4.16 -0.28
N ASN A 254 -26.46 -4.85 -1.14
CA ASN A 254 -27.84 -5.19 -0.85
C ASN A 254 -27.97 -6.35 0.16
N ASN A 255 -26.96 -7.22 0.23
CA ASN A 255 -26.89 -8.37 1.13
C ASN A 255 -26.06 -8.08 2.40
N LYS A 256 -26.12 -6.85 2.92
CA LYS A 256 -25.25 -6.37 4.01
C LYS A 256 -25.36 -7.18 5.31
N GLU A 257 -26.53 -7.74 5.65
CA GLU A 257 -26.70 -8.55 6.87
C GLU A 257 -25.88 -9.83 6.80
N GLU A 258 -25.80 -10.48 5.63
CA GLU A 258 -24.95 -11.64 5.41
C GLU A 258 -23.47 -11.27 5.58
N LEU A 259 -23.06 -10.08 5.11
CA LEU A 259 -21.70 -9.60 5.27
C LEU A 259 -21.35 -9.32 6.75
N PHE A 260 -22.28 -8.78 7.53
CA PHE A 260 -22.06 -8.56 8.96
C PHE A 260 -21.96 -9.88 9.74
N GLU A 261 -22.81 -10.87 9.40
CA GLU A 261 -22.72 -12.19 10.01
C GLU A 261 -21.42 -12.90 9.62
N PHE A 262 -21.01 -12.80 8.34
CA PHE A 262 -19.72 -13.32 7.89
C PHE A 262 -18.55 -12.69 8.67
N GLN A 263 -18.53 -11.37 8.81
CA GLN A 263 -17.47 -10.66 9.55
C GLN A 263 -17.42 -11.10 11.01
N LYS A 264 -18.58 -11.20 11.67
CA LYS A 264 -18.68 -11.62 13.05
C LYS A 264 -18.10 -13.02 13.26
N ASN A 265 -18.40 -13.96 12.36
CA ASN A 265 -17.97 -15.36 12.46
C ASN A 265 -16.48 -15.53 12.08
N ASN A 266 -15.90 -14.61 11.30
CA ASN A 266 -14.52 -14.70 10.80
C ASN A 266 -13.57 -13.65 11.36
N SER A 267 -13.99 -12.81 12.28
CA SER A 267 -13.17 -11.68 12.77
C SER A 267 -11.78 -12.10 13.26
N GLU A 268 -11.69 -13.18 14.03
CA GLU A 268 -10.43 -13.71 14.54
C GLU A 268 -9.55 -14.25 13.40
N ASN A 269 -10.12 -15.00 12.47
CA ASN A 269 -9.40 -15.56 11.32
C ASN A 269 -8.86 -14.45 10.41
N ILE A 270 -9.65 -13.39 10.17
CA ILE A 270 -9.22 -12.22 9.39
C ILE A 270 -8.01 -11.56 10.07
N ARG A 271 -8.06 -11.34 11.38
CA ARG A 271 -6.96 -10.77 12.13
C ARG A 271 -5.71 -11.67 12.11
N ASN A 272 -5.90 -12.96 12.30
CA ASN A 272 -4.79 -13.93 12.29
C ASN A 272 -4.09 -13.96 10.92
N HIS A 273 -4.85 -13.91 9.83
CA HIS A 273 -4.29 -13.80 8.48
C HIS A 273 -3.44 -12.52 8.31
N PHE A 274 -3.93 -11.36 8.78
CA PHE A 274 -3.13 -10.14 8.81
C PHE A 274 -1.81 -10.33 9.56
N LEU A 275 -1.86 -10.88 10.77
CA LEU A 275 -0.67 -11.08 11.61
C LEU A 275 0.34 -12.01 10.95
N GLU A 276 -0.13 -13.09 10.32
CA GLU A 276 0.72 -14.03 9.59
C GLU A 276 1.44 -13.36 8.42
N VAL A 277 0.69 -12.72 7.51
CA VAL A 277 1.25 -12.05 6.32
C VAL A 277 2.21 -10.94 6.74
N ASN A 278 1.82 -10.13 7.73
CA ASN A 278 2.60 -9.01 8.23
C ASN A 278 3.95 -9.49 8.82
N THR A 279 3.91 -10.51 9.66
CA THR A 279 5.10 -11.09 10.30
C THR A 279 6.02 -11.74 9.27
N LYS A 280 5.46 -12.54 8.36
CA LYS A 280 6.21 -13.23 7.30
C LYS A 280 6.95 -12.25 6.38
N ASN A 281 6.26 -11.20 5.93
CA ASN A 281 6.86 -10.21 5.02
C ASN A 281 7.92 -9.37 5.73
N LYS A 282 7.67 -8.97 6.97
CA LYS A 282 8.64 -8.27 7.81
C LYS A 282 9.93 -9.07 7.98
N GLN A 283 9.80 -10.35 8.34
CA GLN A 283 10.93 -11.25 8.51
C GLN A 283 11.66 -11.50 7.19
N LYS A 284 10.91 -11.68 6.11
CA LYS A 284 11.46 -11.89 4.77
C LYS A 284 12.31 -10.69 4.32
N LEU A 285 11.79 -9.45 4.47
CA LEU A 285 12.52 -8.24 4.14
C LEU A 285 13.83 -8.15 4.93
N LEU A 286 13.76 -8.37 6.24
CA LEU A 286 14.94 -8.30 7.12
C LEU A 286 15.98 -9.36 6.78
N ASN A 287 15.56 -10.61 6.52
CA ASN A 287 16.46 -11.70 6.15
C ASN A 287 17.15 -11.43 4.81
N ILE A 288 16.40 -10.97 3.79
CA ILE A 288 16.97 -10.61 2.50
C ILE A 288 17.98 -9.47 2.67
N PHE A 289 17.61 -8.44 3.44
CA PHE A 289 18.51 -7.33 3.71
C PHE A 289 19.81 -7.79 4.38
N LYS A 290 19.74 -8.64 5.40
CA LYS A 290 20.92 -9.21 6.08
C LYS A 290 21.83 -10.08 5.18
N LEU A 291 21.28 -10.63 4.10
CA LEU A 291 22.07 -11.41 3.14
C LEU A 291 22.87 -10.57 2.14
N ILE A 292 22.47 -9.30 1.94
CA ILE A 292 23.11 -8.42 0.93
C ILE A 292 24.07 -7.41 1.54
N ILE A 293 24.12 -7.28 2.87
CA ILE A 293 25.06 -6.42 3.60
C ILE A 293 26.15 -7.25 4.25
#